data_e958a6de0e3120798c18386eeda328ca
#
_entry.id   e958a6de0e3120798c18386eeda328ca
#
_cell.length_a   1.000
_cell.length_b   1.000
_cell.length_c   1.000
_cell.angle_alpha   90.00
_cell.angle_beta   90.00
_cell.angle_gamma   90.00
#
_symmetry.space_group_name_H-M   'P 1'
#
loop_
_entity.id
_entity.type
_entity.pdbx_description
1 polymer ?
#
loop_
_entity_poly.entity_id
_entity_poly.type
_entity_poly.pdbx_seq_one_letter_code
_entity_poly.pdbx_strand_id
1 'polypeptide(L)'
;MTDDLLDALARDIAPRPTRRVGPRLALALGVGAFVSLVGVMLLLGPRSDFPAALGRAMFWTKLFYVLALAASALGCVERLARPDGEVRRRVGWLAAPVAAMALAALAQWILAPTAMHQTLLMGNSAAVCPWLILTAAAPIFVALAWAMRGLAPTRLRTAGAMAGLAAGAAGAVVYALHCREMGGAFVLIWYSMGVLAPAVFGWLAGPTLLRWR
;
A
#
# COMPACT_ATOMS: atom_id res chain seq x y z
N MET A 1 -51.91 4.46 -3.09
CA MET A 1 -51.29 4.86 -4.40
C MET A 1 -49.75 4.96 -4.33
N THR A 2 -49.17 5.57 -3.29
CA THR A 2 -47.69 5.54 -3.09
C THR A 2 -47.13 4.17 -2.72
N ASP A 3 -47.84 3.41 -1.91
CA ASP A 3 -47.40 2.08 -1.46
C ASP A 3 -47.42 1.04 -2.60
N ASP A 4 -48.43 1.08 -3.48
CA ASP A 4 -48.48 0.22 -4.66
C ASP A 4 -47.33 0.49 -5.65
N LEU A 5 -46.91 1.76 -5.78
CA LEU A 5 -45.77 2.15 -6.61
C LEU A 5 -44.47 1.67 -6.02
N LEU A 6 -44.30 1.78 -4.69
CA LEU A 6 -43.12 1.30 -3.98
C LEU A 6 -43.01 -0.24 -4.06
N ASP A 7 -44.13 -0.96 -3.92
CA ASP A 7 -44.17 -2.40 -4.05
C ASP A 7 -43.89 -2.87 -5.49
N ALA A 8 -44.39 -2.14 -6.50
CA ALA A 8 -44.14 -2.44 -7.90
C ALA A 8 -42.64 -2.23 -8.22
N LEU A 9 -42.04 -1.12 -7.74
CA LEU A 9 -40.62 -0.83 -7.90
C LEU A 9 -39.72 -1.84 -7.14
N ALA A 10 -40.15 -2.27 -5.94
CA ALA A 10 -39.45 -3.29 -5.18
C ALA A 10 -39.42 -4.65 -5.85
N ARG A 11 -40.51 -5.02 -6.53
CA ARG A 11 -40.61 -6.31 -7.29
C ARG A 11 -39.78 -6.30 -8.58
N ASP A 12 -39.55 -5.13 -9.16
CA ASP A 12 -38.79 -4.99 -10.40
C ASP A 12 -37.24 -4.89 -10.16
N ILE A 13 -36.83 -4.83 -8.88
CA ILE A 13 -35.41 -4.89 -8.51
C ILE A 13 -34.92 -6.35 -8.57
N ALA A 14 -34.49 -6.78 -9.77
CA ALA A 14 -33.79 -8.05 -9.90
C ALA A 14 -32.51 -8.05 -9.05
N PRO A 15 -32.25 -9.08 -8.23
CA PRO A 15 -31.02 -9.18 -7.45
C PRO A 15 -29.81 -9.17 -8.38
N ARG A 16 -29.11 -8.05 -8.47
CA ARG A 16 -27.84 -8.01 -9.21
C ARG A 16 -26.80 -8.83 -8.45
N PRO A 17 -26.05 -9.72 -9.13
CA PRO A 17 -25.01 -10.49 -8.49
C PRO A 17 -24.04 -9.52 -7.83
N THR A 18 -23.89 -9.61 -6.51
CA THR A 18 -22.95 -8.80 -5.73
C THR A 18 -21.55 -9.08 -6.27
N ARG A 19 -20.96 -8.12 -6.95
CA ARG A 19 -19.58 -8.24 -7.43
C ARG A 19 -18.70 -8.53 -6.24
N ARG A 20 -18.00 -9.65 -6.25
CA ARG A 20 -17.09 -10.06 -5.17
C ARG A 20 -15.92 -9.07 -5.12
N VAL A 21 -15.96 -8.13 -4.19
CA VAL A 21 -14.98 -7.04 -4.04
C VAL A 21 -13.58 -7.59 -3.77
N GLY A 22 -13.45 -8.51 -2.80
CA GLY A 22 -12.18 -9.08 -2.38
C GLY A 22 -11.38 -9.74 -3.51
N PRO A 23 -11.93 -10.74 -4.22
CA PRO A 23 -11.23 -11.40 -5.32
C PRO A 23 -10.81 -10.45 -6.45
N ARG A 24 -11.63 -9.44 -6.76
CA ARG A 24 -11.30 -8.44 -7.77
C ARG A 24 -10.11 -7.57 -7.37
N LEU A 25 -10.07 -7.11 -6.11
CA LEU A 25 -8.94 -6.34 -5.58
C LEU A 25 -7.68 -7.20 -5.45
N ALA A 26 -7.82 -8.47 -5.02
CA ALA A 26 -6.71 -9.40 -4.94
C ALA A 26 -6.08 -9.68 -6.31
N LEU A 27 -6.93 -9.88 -7.34
CA LEU A 27 -6.44 -10.06 -8.72
C LEU A 27 -5.71 -8.80 -9.21
N ALA A 28 -6.29 -7.62 -9.00
CA ALA A 28 -5.67 -6.35 -9.40
C ALA A 28 -4.32 -6.12 -8.68
N LEU A 29 -4.28 -6.39 -7.36
CA LEU A 29 -3.05 -6.33 -6.59
C LEU A 29 -2.00 -7.32 -7.13
N GLY A 30 -2.40 -8.56 -7.39
CA GLY A 30 -1.50 -9.61 -7.90
C GLY A 30 -0.93 -9.26 -9.27
N VAL A 31 -1.77 -8.82 -10.22
CA VAL A 31 -1.31 -8.39 -11.55
C VAL A 31 -0.39 -7.18 -11.44
N GLY A 32 -0.78 -6.15 -10.68
CA GLY A 32 0.04 -4.96 -10.50
C GLY A 32 1.39 -5.28 -9.82
N ALA A 33 1.38 -6.12 -8.78
CA ALA A 33 2.60 -6.55 -8.09
C ALA A 33 3.51 -7.40 -9.00
N PHE A 34 2.94 -8.26 -9.83
CA PHE A 34 3.71 -9.04 -10.81
C PHE A 34 4.39 -8.13 -11.83
N VAL A 35 3.68 -7.17 -12.41
CA VAL A 35 4.26 -6.19 -13.35
C VAL A 35 5.35 -5.37 -12.66
N SER A 36 5.10 -4.93 -11.43
CA SER A 36 6.09 -4.22 -10.62
C SER A 36 7.33 -5.07 -10.35
N LEU A 37 7.16 -6.33 -9.97
CA LEU A 37 8.25 -7.26 -9.70
C LEU A 37 9.11 -7.47 -10.94
N VAL A 38 8.49 -7.75 -12.09
CA VAL A 38 9.20 -7.90 -13.36
C VAL A 38 9.98 -6.62 -13.69
N GLY A 39 9.36 -5.45 -13.56
CA GLY A 39 10.02 -4.17 -13.79
C GLY A 39 11.23 -3.95 -12.88
N VAL A 40 11.10 -4.19 -11.57
CA VAL A 40 12.20 -4.05 -10.62
C VAL A 40 13.32 -5.06 -10.91
N MET A 41 12.99 -6.32 -11.22
CA MET A 41 14.00 -7.34 -11.50
C MET A 41 14.75 -7.07 -12.81
N LEU A 42 14.09 -6.56 -13.83
CA LEU A 42 14.73 -6.26 -15.12
C LEU A 42 15.56 -4.98 -15.09
N LEU A 43 15.09 -3.93 -14.39
CA LEU A 43 15.73 -2.61 -14.42
C LEU A 43 16.79 -2.44 -13.31
N LEU A 44 16.54 -2.99 -12.12
CA LEU A 44 17.39 -2.82 -10.95
C LEU A 44 18.14 -4.11 -10.59
N GLY A 45 17.62 -5.26 -10.98
CA GLY A 45 18.14 -6.58 -10.61
C GLY A 45 17.85 -6.98 -9.15
N PRO A 46 18.03 -8.26 -8.83
CA PRO A 46 17.93 -8.73 -7.46
C PRO A 46 19.15 -8.26 -6.63
N ARG A 47 18.97 -8.15 -5.33
CA ARG A 47 20.08 -7.83 -4.43
C ARG A 47 21.13 -8.96 -4.44
N SER A 48 22.40 -8.61 -4.55
CA SER A 48 23.52 -9.58 -4.64
C SER A 48 23.79 -10.36 -3.36
N ASP A 49 23.35 -9.81 -2.19
CA ASP A 49 23.53 -10.43 -0.86
C ASP A 49 22.25 -11.12 -0.34
N PHE A 50 21.34 -11.54 -1.24
CA PHE A 50 20.05 -12.10 -0.86
C PHE A 50 20.13 -13.26 0.14
N PRO A 51 21.02 -14.28 -0.03
CA PRO A 51 21.14 -15.36 0.96
C PRO A 51 21.56 -14.87 2.34
N ALA A 52 22.50 -13.93 2.42
CA ALA A 52 22.96 -13.34 3.68
C ALA A 52 21.90 -12.45 4.33
N ALA A 53 21.04 -11.83 3.54
CA ALA A 53 19.95 -10.99 4.04
C ALA A 53 18.90 -11.79 4.82
N LEU A 54 18.61 -13.01 4.41
CA LEU A 54 17.63 -13.89 5.08
C LEU A 54 18.02 -14.19 6.53
N GLY A 55 19.31 -14.19 6.86
CA GLY A 55 19.81 -14.34 8.23
C GLY A 55 19.74 -13.07 9.08
N ARG A 56 19.37 -11.92 8.53
CA ARG A 56 19.36 -10.63 9.25
C ARG A 56 17.95 -10.29 9.74
N ALA A 57 17.79 -10.12 11.05
CA ALA A 57 16.51 -9.77 11.66
C ALA A 57 15.89 -8.49 11.03
N MET A 58 16.72 -7.48 10.72
CA MET A 58 16.24 -6.22 10.14
C MET A 58 15.63 -6.38 8.75
N PHE A 59 16.05 -7.37 7.95
CA PHE A 59 15.41 -7.69 6.68
C PHE A 59 13.94 -8.09 6.89
N TRP A 60 13.69 -8.98 7.84
CA TRP A 60 12.33 -9.43 8.17
C TRP A 60 11.49 -8.32 8.80
N THR A 61 12.08 -7.52 9.70
CA THR A 61 11.39 -6.36 10.29
C THR A 61 10.92 -5.38 9.22
N LYS A 62 11.79 -5.04 8.26
CA LYS A 62 11.45 -4.20 7.11
C LYS A 62 10.34 -4.82 6.27
N LEU A 63 10.44 -6.09 5.95
CA LEU A 63 9.47 -6.80 5.12
C LEU A 63 8.10 -6.88 5.81
N PHE A 64 8.06 -7.26 7.08
CA PHE A 64 6.82 -7.32 7.86
C PHE A 64 6.18 -5.94 8.02
N TYR A 65 6.97 -4.89 8.20
CA TYR A 65 6.48 -3.52 8.25
C TYR A 65 5.67 -3.16 7.01
N VAL A 66 6.26 -3.30 5.82
CA VAL A 66 5.59 -2.93 4.57
C VAL A 66 4.45 -3.88 4.20
N LEU A 67 4.55 -5.18 4.52
CA LEU A 67 3.46 -6.14 4.35
C LEU A 67 2.26 -5.81 5.25
N ALA A 68 2.50 -5.48 6.51
CA ALA A 68 1.44 -5.11 7.45
C ALA A 68 0.74 -3.80 7.03
N LEU A 69 1.50 -2.82 6.53
CA LEU A 69 0.93 -1.60 5.94
C LEU A 69 0.08 -1.92 4.70
N ALA A 70 0.59 -2.76 3.80
CA ALA A 70 -0.13 -3.16 2.59
C ALA A 70 -1.44 -3.87 2.93
N ALA A 71 -1.41 -4.84 3.84
CA ALA A 71 -2.58 -5.59 4.27
C ALA A 71 -3.63 -4.68 4.96
N SER A 72 -3.17 -3.79 5.86
CA SER A 72 -4.05 -2.84 6.56
C SER A 72 -4.70 -1.85 5.59
N ALA A 73 -3.91 -1.29 4.66
CA ALA A 73 -4.41 -0.36 3.65
C ALA A 73 -5.38 -1.07 2.67
N LEU A 74 -5.07 -2.29 2.23
CA LEU A 74 -5.96 -3.08 1.37
C LEU A 74 -7.28 -3.41 2.06
N GLY A 75 -7.26 -3.71 3.36
CA GLY A 75 -8.48 -3.88 4.16
C GLY A 75 -9.34 -2.62 4.25
N CYS A 76 -8.71 -1.42 4.22
CA CYS A 76 -9.43 -0.15 4.09
C CYS A 76 -10.00 0.04 2.67
N VAL A 77 -9.23 -0.30 1.63
CA VAL A 77 -9.67 -0.25 0.23
C VAL A 77 -10.90 -1.13 0.03
N GLU A 78 -10.87 -2.38 0.55
CA GLU A 78 -12.01 -3.31 0.44
C GLU A 78 -13.29 -2.75 1.05
N ARG A 79 -13.18 -2.06 2.20
CA ARG A 79 -14.32 -1.40 2.83
C ARG A 79 -14.82 -0.21 2.03
N LEU A 80 -13.93 0.67 1.60
CA LEU A 80 -14.26 1.88 0.83
C LEU A 80 -14.77 1.58 -0.58
N ALA A 81 -14.53 0.37 -1.08
CA ALA A 81 -15.10 -0.11 -2.33
C ALA A 81 -16.60 -0.41 -2.25
N ARG A 82 -17.19 -0.40 -1.05
CA ARG A 82 -18.63 -0.59 -0.79
C ARG A 82 -19.28 0.78 -0.50
N PRO A 83 -20.56 0.98 -0.86
CA PRO A 83 -21.24 2.27 -0.67
C PRO A 83 -21.33 2.72 0.79
N ASP A 84 -21.50 1.77 1.70
CA ASP A 84 -21.63 1.92 3.16
C ASP A 84 -20.30 1.81 3.92
N GLY A 85 -19.19 1.74 3.19
CA GLY A 85 -17.88 1.46 3.74
C GLY A 85 -17.35 2.55 4.67
N GLU A 86 -17.28 2.29 5.97
CA GLU A 86 -16.65 3.13 6.96
C GLU A 86 -15.30 2.54 7.41
N VAL A 87 -14.25 3.40 7.44
CA VAL A 87 -12.87 2.97 7.73
C VAL A 87 -12.29 3.53 9.01
N ARG A 88 -13.03 4.42 9.72
CA ARG A 88 -12.53 5.13 10.90
C ARG A 88 -11.80 4.21 11.90
N ARG A 89 -12.39 3.06 12.20
CA ARG A 89 -11.82 2.06 13.13
C ARG A 89 -10.62 1.32 12.52
N ARG A 90 -10.60 1.10 11.20
CA ARG A 90 -9.52 0.36 10.52
C ARG A 90 -8.28 1.18 10.21
N VAL A 91 -8.42 2.50 10.05
CA VAL A 91 -7.27 3.41 9.88
C VAL A 91 -6.35 3.34 11.11
N GLY A 92 -6.89 3.10 12.31
CA GLY A 92 -6.08 2.91 13.52
C GLY A 92 -5.11 1.71 13.43
N TRP A 93 -5.43 0.69 12.63
CA TRP A 93 -4.54 -0.48 12.45
C TRP A 93 -3.27 -0.14 11.68
N LEU A 94 -3.26 0.97 10.91
CA LEU A 94 -2.06 1.47 10.24
C LEU A 94 -1.02 1.99 11.25
N ALA A 95 -1.45 2.42 12.42
CA ALA A 95 -0.54 2.90 13.46
C ALA A 95 0.32 1.77 14.06
N ALA A 96 -0.20 0.55 14.14
CA ALA A 96 0.51 -0.58 14.76
C ALA A 96 1.83 -0.93 14.05
N PRO A 97 1.88 -1.15 12.71
CA PRO A 97 3.14 -1.42 12.04
C PRO A 97 4.10 -0.23 12.07
N VAL A 98 3.58 1.01 12.04
CA VAL A 98 4.42 2.21 12.16
C VAL A 98 5.05 2.30 13.55
N ALA A 99 4.27 2.08 14.61
CA ALA A 99 4.78 2.07 15.98
C ALA A 99 5.80 0.94 16.21
N ALA A 100 5.53 -0.27 15.70
CA ALA A 100 6.47 -1.39 15.78
C ALA A 100 7.79 -1.08 15.07
N MET A 101 7.72 -0.48 13.87
CA MET A 101 8.92 -0.07 13.14
C MET A 101 9.67 1.05 13.84
N ALA A 102 8.96 2.02 14.43
CA ALA A 102 9.56 3.10 15.21
C ALA A 102 10.30 2.57 16.45
N LEU A 103 9.71 1.61 17.16
CA LEU A 103 10.35 0.96 18.30
C LEU A 103 11.61 0.18 17.87
N ALA A 104 11.55 -0.56 16.76
CA ALA A 104 12.70 -1.28 16.22
C ALA A 104 13.82 -0.31 15.78
N ALA A 105 13.45 0.80 15.14
CA ALA A 105 14.39 1.85 14.75
C ALA A 105 15.05 2.52 15.97
N LEU A 106 14.26 2.82 17.00
CA LEU A 106 14.75 3.41 18.25
C LEU A 106 15.69 2.45 18.99
N ALA A 107 15.32 1.18 19.10
CA ALA A 107 16.17 0.16 19.71
C ALA A 107 17.52 0.04 18.96
N GLN A 108 17.49 -0.02 17.63
CA GLN A 108 18.71 -0.06 16.81
C GLN A 108 19.56 1.21 17.02
N TRP A 109 18.92 2.38 17.10
CA TRP A 109 19.58 3.65 17.30
C TRP A 109 20.31 3.73 18.64
N ILE A 110 19.65 3.30 19.73
CA ILE A 110 20.23 3.32 21.08
C ILE A 110 21.39 2.33 21.21
N LEU A 111 21.30 1.17 20.57
CA LEU A 111 22.30 0.12 20.63
C LEU A 111 23.50 0.37 19.70
N ALA A 112 23.37 1.23 18.71
CA ALA A 112 24.42 1.50 17.75
C ALA A 112 25.42 2.57 18.25
N PRO A 113 26.72 2.43 17.92
CA PRO A 113 27.69 3.49 18.16
C PRO A 113 27.30 4.79 17.44
N THR A 114 27.62 5.96 18.04
CA THR A 114 27.27 7.27 17.47
C THR A 114 27.83 7.48 16.05
N ALA A 115 28.97 6.91 15.75
CA ALA A 115 29.57 6.96 14.40
C ALA A 115 28.71 6.29 13.31
N MET A 116 27.80 5.39 13.68
CA MET A 116 26.91 4.70 12.75
C MET A 116 25.56 5.40 12.56
N HIS A 117 25.22 6.41 13.37
CA HIS A 117 23.91 7.05 13.32
C HIS A 117 23.60 7.66 11.95
N GLN A 118 24.57 8.33 11.33
CA GLN A 118 24.38 8.90 9.99
C GLN A 118 24.11 7.81 8.94
N THR A 119 24.82 6.70 9.01
CA THR A 119 24.59 5.56 8.10
C THR A 119 23.22 4.90 8.33
N LEU A 120 22.78 4.78 9.60
CA LEU A 120 21.46 4.25 9.94
C LEU A 120 20.33 5.16 9.46
N LEU A 121 20.56 6.48 9.38
CA LEU A 121 19.57 7.47 8.96
C LEU A 121 19.54 7.64 7.45
N MET A 122 20.68 7.86 6.83
CA MET A 122 20.77 8.23 5.42
C MET A 122 21.04 7.02 4.50
N GLY A 123 21.69 5.96 5.02
CA GLY A 123 22.12 4.86 4.18
C GLY A 123 22.94 5.34 2.97
N ASN A 124 22.92 4.57 1.90
CA ASN A 124 23.56 4.93 0.62
C ASN A 124 22.53 5.32 -0.45
N SER A 125 21.24 5.15 -0.19
CA SER A 125 20.17 5.28 -1.20
C SER A 125 19.02 6.21 -0.78
N ALA A 126 19.20 7.06 0.23
CA ALA A 126 18.17 7.96 0.75
C ALA A 126 17.49 8.81 -0.33
N ALA A 127 18.29 9.43 -1.20
CA ALA A 127 17.79 10.31 -2.25
C ALA A 127 16.99 9.58 -3.35
N VAL A 128 17.24 8.29 -3.55
CA VAL A 128 16.68 7.52 -4.69
C VAL A 128 15.58 6.57 -4.23
N CYS A 129 15.67 6.04 -3.01
CA CYS A 129 14.77 5.03 -2.46
C CYS A 129 13.26 5.41 -2.57
N PRO A 130 12.81 6.62 -2.16
CA PRO A 130 11.39 6.98 -2.26
C PRO A 130 10.88 7.00 -3.70
N TRP A 131 11.69 7.41 -4.65
CA TRP A 131 11.34 7.45 -6.07
C TRP A 131 11.22 6.05 -6.67
N LEU A 132 12.12 5.14 -6.30
CA LEU A 132 12.06 3.75 -6.75
C LEU A 132 10.86 3.02 -6.16
N ILE A 133 10.47 3.31 -4.92
CA ILE A 133 9.23 2.79 -4.34
C ILE A 133 8.01 3.37 -5.08
N LEU A 134 8.01 4.67 -5.38
CA LEU A 134 6.94 5.32 -6.13
C LEU A 134 6.77 4.70 -7.53
N THR A 135 7.86 4.47 -8.24
CA THR A 135 7.82 3.82 -9.57
C THR A 135 7.34 2.37 -9.47
N ALA A 136 7.80 1.61 -8.48
CA ALA A 136 7.30 0.25 -8.22
C ALA A 136 5.82 0.24 -7.82
N ALA A 137 5.33 1.27 -7.15
CA ALA A 137 3.92 1.40 -6.78
C ALA A 137 3.00 1.73 -7.97
N ALA A 138 3.51 2.36 -9.02
CA ALA A 138 2.70 2.88 -10.12
C ALA A 138 1.83 1.80 -10.81
N PRO A 139 2.34 0.64 -11.27
CA PRO A 139 1.52 -0.39 -11.90
C PRO A 139 0.48 -0.97 -10.93
N ILE A 140 0.82 -1.08 -9.65
CA ILE A 140 -0.10 -1.58 -8.61
C ILE A 140 -1.23 -0.57 -8.39
N PHE A 141 -0.91 0.73 -8.33
CA PHE A 141 -1.91 1.79 -8.18
C PHE A 141 -2.88 1.83 -9.35
N VAL A 142 -2.37 1.74 -10.59
CA VAL A 142 -3.20 1.72 -11.79
C VAL A 142 -4.15 0.53 -11.78
N ALA A 143 -3.67 -0.67 -11.44
CA ALA A 143 -4.50 -1.87 -11.36
C ALA A 143 -5.58 -1.75 -10.27
N LEU A 144 -5.24 -1.27 -9.07
CA LEU A 144 -6.21 -1.05 -7.99
C LEU A 144 -7.24 0.02 -8.35
N ALA A 145 -6.81 1.16 -8.91
CA ALA A 145 -7.72 2.21 -9.35
C ALA A 145 -8.69 1.72 -10.43
N TRP A 146 -8.20 0.94 -11.39
CA TRP A 146 -9.05 0.32 -12.40
C TRP A 146 -10.06 -0.67 -11.80
N ALA A 147 -9.63 -1.50 -10.86
CA ALA A 147 -10.52 -2.42 -10.16
C ALA A 147 -11.62 -1.66 -9.39
N MET A 148 -11.26 -0.54 -8.72
CA MET A 148 -12.19 0.25 -7.94
C MET A 148 -13.22 1.02 -8.78
N ARG A 149 -12.90 1.40 -10.02
CA ARG A 149 -13.87 2.05 -10.93
C ARG A 149 -15.14 1.22 -11.18
N GLY A 150 -15.04 -0.08 -11.12
CA GLY A 150 -16.19 -0.98 -11.29
C GLY A 150 -16.94 -1.29 -9.99
N LEU A 151 -16.51 -0.71 -8.87
CA LEU A 151 -17.13 -0.79 -7.55
C LEU A 151 -17.76 0.59 -7.25
N ALA A 152 -18.46 0.74 -6.15
CA ALA A 152 -19.22 1.96 -5.86
C ALA A 152 -18.64 2.77 -4.68
N PRO A 153 -17.39 3.28 -4.76
CA PRO A 153 -16.84 4.08 -3.69
C PRO A 153 -17.57 5.43 -3.60
N THR A 154 -18.04 5.79 -2.41
CA THR A 154 -18.70 7.07 -2.15
C THR A 154 -17.74 8.16 -1.69
N ARG A 155 -16.66 7.77 -0.98
CA ARG A 155 -15.62 8.68 -0.47
C ARG A 155 -14.38 8.65 -1.37
N LEU A 156 -14.48 9.24 -2.55
CA LEU A 156 -13.48 9.11 -3.64
C LEU A 156 -12.05 9.51 -3.22
N ARG A 157 -11.89 10.61 -2.45
CA ARG A 157 -10.55 11.03 -1.96
C ARG A 157 -9.94 10.01 -1.00
N THR A 158 -10.70 9.56 -0.01
CA THR A 158 -10.23 8.58 0.97
C THR A 158 -9.96 7.23 0.31
N ALA A 159 -10.83 6.82 -0.62
CA ALA A 159 -10.67 5.59 -1.39
C ALA A 159 -9.39 5.62 -2.25
N GLY A 160 -9.14 6.76 -2.92
CA GLY A 160 -7.91 6.97 -3.68
C GLY A 160 -6.67 6.98 -2.80
N ALA A 161 -6.73 7.66 -1.63
CA ALA A 161 -5.62 7.68 -0.68
C ALA A 161 -5.26 6.27 -0.18
N MET A 162 -6.27 5.46 0.20
CA MET A 162 -6.05 4.10 0.68
C MET A 162 -5.55 3.16 -0.43
N ALA A 163 -6.04 3.34 -1.67
CA ALA A 163 -5.51 2.62 -2.83
C ALA A 163 -4.06 2.98 -3.11
N GLY A 164 -3.71 4.27 -3.00
CA GLY A 164 -2.33 4.75 -3.12
C GLY A 164 -1.43 4.21 -2.01
N LEU A 165 -1.91 4.20 -0.76
CA LEU A 165 -1.19 3.66 0.37
C LEU A 165 -0.94 2.14 0.22
N ALA A 166 -1.96 1.39 -0.20
CA ALA A 166 -1.84 -0.04 -0.46
C ALA A 166 -0.85 -0.32 -1.60
N ALA A 167 -0.91 0.46 -2.69
CA ALA A 167 0.02 0.35 -3.81
C ALA A 167 1.45 0.72 -3.40
N GLY A 168 1.63 1.81 -2.64
CA GLY A 168 2.93 2.24 -2.12
C GLY A 168 3.57 1.19 -1.23
N ALA A 169 2.79 0.64 -0.28
CA ALA A 169 3.28 -0.40 0.62
C ALA A 169 3.59 -1.71 -0.13
N ALA A 170 2.75 -2.13 -1.10
CA ALA A 170 3.03 -3.29 -1.93
C ALA A 170 4.24 -3.07 -2.86
N GLY A 171 4.40 -1.87 -3.44
CA GLY A 171 5.59 -1.47 -4.18
C GLY A 171 6.85 -1.50 -3.34
N ALA A 172 6.76 -1.08 -2.07
CA ALA A 172 7.86 -1.17 -1.12
C ALA A 172 8.24 -2.62 -0.78
N VAL A 173 7.25 -3.56 -0.74
CA VAL A 173 7.53 -5.01 -0.63
C VAL A 173 8.38 -5.48 -1.80
N VAL A 174 7.97 -5.15 -3.02
CA VAL A 174 8.73 -5.51 -4.24
C VAL A 174 10.12 -4.90 -4.22
N TYR A 175 10.23 -3.61 -3.90
CA TYR A 175 11.50 -2.90 -3.82
C TYR A 175 12.44 -3.45 -2.73
N ALA A 176 11.89 -3.99 -1.63
CA ALA A 176 12.69 -4.60 -0.56
C ALA A 176 13.55 -5.79 -1.04
N LEU A 177 13.16 -6.44 -2.15
CA LEU A 177 13.93 -7.52 -2.78
C LEU A 177 15.19 -7.02 -3.51
N HIS A 178 15.27 -5.72 -3.80
CA HIS A 178 16.42 -5.06 -4.39
C HIS A 178 17.24 -4.29 -3.34
N CYS A 179 16.57 -3.58 -2.43
CA CYS A 179 17.19 -2.64 -1.50
C CYS A 179 17.97 -3.31 -0.38
N ARG A 180 19.28 -3.00 -0.29
CA ARG A 180 20.21 -3.55 0.71
C ARG A 180 20.22 -2.81 2.04
N GLU A 181 19.55 -1.68 2.17
CA GLU A 181 19.53 -0.87 3.39
C GLU A 181 18.92 -1.63 4.58
N MET A 182 19.60 -1.53 5.72
CA MET A 182 19.25 -2.23 6.96
C MET A 182 19.09 -1.28 8.16
N GLY A 183 19.13 0.04 7.93
CA GLY A 183 18.87 1.06 8.96
C GLY A 183 17.38 1.13 9.30
N GLY A 184 17.01 0.96 10.59
CA GLY A 184 15.62 1.09 11.04
C GLY A 184 15.09 2.51 10.83
N ALA A 185 15.89 3.51 11.18
CA ALA A 185 15.57 4.93 10.94
C ALA A 185 15.43 5.22 9.44
N PHE A 186 16.30 4.63 8.61
CA PHE A 186 16.20 4.73 7.15
C PHE A 186 14.85 4.19 6.64
N VAL A 187 14.45 3.00 7.07
CA VAL A 187 13.19 2.39 6.65
C VAL A 187 12.01 3.21 7.14
N LEU A 188 12.02 3.64 8.39
CA LEU A 188 10.92 4.44 8.95
C LEU A 188 10.71 5.74 8.18
N ILE A 189 11.77 6.41 7.74
CA ILE A 189 11.66 7.72 7.07
C ILE A 189 11.52 7.55 5.56
N TRP A 190 12.50 6.97 4.90
CA TRP A 190 12.59 6.98 3.43
C TRP A 190 11.62 6.00 2.77
N TYR A 191 11.42 4.81 3.35
CA TYR A 191 10.39 3.89 2.87
C TYR A 191 8.99 4.45 3.09
N SER A 192 8.71 5.02 4.29
CA SER A 192 7.40 5.60 4.55
C SER A 192 7.11 6.78 3.63
N MET A 193 8.11 7.60 3.30
CA MET A 193 7.98 8.68 2.33
C MET A 193 7.60 8.15 0.93
N GLY A 194 8.28 7.08 0.48
CA GLY A 194 7.94 6.41 -0.78
C GLY A 194 6.55 5.78 -0.77
N VAL A 195 6.09 5.26 0.37
CA VAL A 195 4.74 4.67 0.55
C VAL A 195 3.66 5.76 0.62
N LEU A 196 3.94 6.89 1.24
CA LEU A 196 2.99 8.00 1.38
C LEU A 196 2.80 8.80 0.09
N ALA A 197 3.81 8.89 -0.76
CA ALA A 197 3.71 9.64 -2.02
C ALA A 197 2.56 9.16 -2.93
N PRO A 198 2.38 7.85 -3.22
CA PRO A 198 1.21 7.35 -3.94
C PRO A 198 -0.11 7.58 -3.20
N ALA A 199 -0.11 7.61 -1.86
CA ALA A 199 -1.32 7.90 -1.08
C ALA A 199 -1.78 9.35 -1.27
N VAL A 200 -0.84 10.31 -1.23
CA VAL A 200 -1.11 11.72 -1.52
C VAL A 200 -1.61 11.88 -2.96
N PHE A 201 -0.94 11.26 -3.93
CA PHE A 201 -1.37 11.27 -5.31
C PHE A 201 -2.80 10.69 -5.46
N GLY A 202 -3.08 9.56 -4.83
CA GLY A 202 -4.39 8.92 -4.84
C GLY A 202 -5.47 9.78 -4.19
N TRP A 203 -5.15 10.52 -3.13
CA TRP A 203 -6.07 11.47 -2.49
C TRP A 203 -6.45 12.62 -3.43
N LEU A 204 -5.47 13.17 -4.15
CA LEU A 204 -5.68 14.24 -5.12
C LEU A 204 -6.44 13.76 -6.36
N ALA A 205 -6.01 12.63 -6.93
CA ALA A 205 -6.54 12.08 -8.18
C ALA A 205 -7.81 11.24 -8.00
N GLY A 206 -8.14 10.81 -6.76
CA GLY A 206 -9.31 9.97 -6.47
C GLY A 206 -10.62 10.47 -7.05
N PRO A 207 -11.00 11.76 -6.88
CA PRO A 207 -12.24 12.30 -7.42
C PRO A 207 -12.36 12.20 -8.95
N THR A 208 -11.25 12.25 -9.66
CA THR A 208 -11.22 12.14 -11.13
C THR A 208 -11.10 10.70 -11.59
N LEU A 209 -10.25 9.91 -10.94
CA LEU A 209 -9.96 8.54 -11.31
C LEU A 209 -11.08 7.55 -10.96
N LEU A 210 -11.77 7.76 -9.82
CA LEU A 210 -12.78 6.83 -9.28
C LEU A 210 -14.22 7.31 -9.54
N ARG A 211 -14.41 8.42 -10.24
CA ARG A 211 -15.73 8.95 -10.59
C ARG A 211 -16.45 7.99 -11.52
N TRP A 212 -17.71 7.76 -11.21
CA TRP A 212 -18.60 7.00 -12.07
C TRP A 212 -18.93 7.79 -13.36
N ARG A 213 -19.01 7.10 -14.44
CA ARG A 213 -19.60 7.57 -15.70
C ARG A 213 -20.79 6.70 -16.02
#